data_983b18d4f755ec0bad08971463197fc0
#
_entry.id   983b18d4f755ec0bad08971463197fc0
#
_cell.length_a   1.000
_cell.length_b   1.000
_cell.length_c   1.000
_cell.angle_alpha   90.00
_cell.angle_beta   90.00
_cell.angle_gamma   90.00
#
_symmetry.space_group_name_H-M   'P 1'
#
loop_
_entity.id
_entity.type
_entity.pdbx_description
1 polymer ?
#
loop_
_entity_poly.entity_id
_entity_poly.type
_entity_poly.pdbx_seq_one_letter_code
_entity_poly.pdbx_strand_id
1 'polypeptide(L)'
;MITAAQLRAARALLGLDQRQLAELAGLSAPTIQRMEASDGLIRGNVDSLMKLIAALDRAGVELIAEGAASQSDGRGVRLKAGDAARALAAEAGAAQEGRP
;
A
#
# COMPACT_ATOMS: atom_id res chain seq x y z
N MET A 1 -4.65 -10.14 -1.82
CA MET A 1 -3.95 -9.46 -0.73
C MET A 1 -3.23 -8.25 -1.31
N ILE A 2 -2.90 -7.26 -0.52
CA ILE A 2 -2.31 -6.01 -1.00
C ILE A 2 -0.79 -6.02 -0.89
N THR A 3 -0.14 -5.16 -1.68
CA THR A 3 1.30 -4.96 -1.59
C THR A 3 1.65 -3.89 -0.55
N ALA A 4 2.90 -3.88 -0.12
CA ALA A 4 3.39 -2.82 0.76
C ALA A 4 3.27 -1.44 0.10
N ALA A 5 3.48 -1.35 -1.21
CA ALA A 5 3.30 -0.11 -1.96
C ALA A 5 1.84 0.37 -1.93
N GLN A 6 0.88 -0.54 -2.07
CA GLN A 6 -0.54 -0.19 -1.95
C GLN A 6 -0.87 0.30 -0.54
N LEU A 7 -0.30 -0.32 0.49
CA LEU A 7 -0.51 0.11 1.86
C LEU A 7 0.04 1.53 2.10
N ARG A 8 1.26 1.80 1.64
CA ARG A 8 1.84 3.15 1.74
C ARG A 8 1.01 4.18 0.97
N ALA A 9 0.54 3.81 -0.23
CA ALA A 9 -0.31 4.69 -1.05
C ALA A 9 -1.63 4.98 -0.37
N ALA A 10 -2.28 3.98 0.20
CA ALA A 10 -3.53 4.14 0.94
C ALA A 10 -3.35 5.09 2.12
N ARG A 11 -2.28 4.91 2.89
CA ARG A 11 -1.96 5.78 4.00
C ARG A 11 -1.72 7.23 3.53
N ALA A 12 -0.98 7.40 2.44
CA ALA A 12 -0.73 8.72 1.86
C ALA A 12 -2.02 9.40 1.39
N LEU A 13 -2.91 8.66 0.72
CA LEU A 13 -4.20 9.19 0.28
C LEU A 13 -5.06 9.64 1.45
N LEU A 14 -4.99 8.94 2.57
CA LEU A 14 -5.73 9.30 3.79
C LEU A 14 -5.05 10.41 4.59
N GLY A 15 -3.80 10.75 4.28
CA GLY A 15 -3.05 11.75 5.03
C GLY A 15 -2.67 11.29 6.43
N LEU A 16 -2.54 9.97 6.64
CA LEU A 16 -2.23 9.40 7.95
C LEU A 16 -0.75 9.02 8.03
N ASP A 17 -0.17 9.16 9.23
CA ASP A 17 1.12 8.56 9.52
C ASP A 17 0.91 7.09 9.96
N GLN A 18 2.02 6.36 10.16
CA GLN A 18 1.96 4.94 10.52
C GLN A 18 1.28 4.71 11.87
N ARG A 19 1.50 5.60 12.81
CA ARG A 19 0.89 5.52 14.14
C ARG A 19 -0.62 5.70 14.07
N GLN A 20 -1.07 6.70 13.30
CA GLN A 20 -2.50 6.96 13.12
C GLN A 20 -3.19 5.78 12.43
N LEU A 21 -2.55 5.21 11.43
CA LEU A 21 -3.09 4.01 10.77
C LEU A 21 -3.17 2.83 11.73
N ALA A 22 -2.14 2.64 12.55
CA ALA A 22 -2.13 1.59 13.55
C ALA A 22 -3.31 1.73 14.53
N GLU A 23 -3.56 2.93 15.02
CA GLU A 23 -4.70 3.21 15.89
C GLU A 23 -6.03 2.89 15.20
N LEU A 24 -6.18 3.32 13.96
CA LEU A 24 -7.39 3.07 13.16
C LEU A 24 -7.65 1.58 12.97
N ALA A 25 -6.59 0.82 12.76
CA ALA A 25 -6.68 -0.63 12.48
C ALA A 25 -6.70 -1.48 13.75
N GLY A 26 -6.45 -0.91 14.92
CA GLY A 26 -6.32 -1.67 16.16
C GLY A 26 -5.06 -2.53 16.18
N LEU A 27 -3.99 -2.04 15.57
CA LEU A 27 -2.69 -2.70 15.49
C LEU A 27 -1.61 -1.82 16.12
N SER A 28 -0.43 -2.39 16.35
CA SER A 28 0.71 -1.61 16.83
C SER A 28 1.43 -0.91 15.67
N ALA A 29 2.07 0.22 15.95
CA ALA A 29 2.88 0.91 14.96
C ALA A 29 4.01 0.03 14.41
N PRO A 30 4.74 -0.75 15.22
CA PRO A 30 5.72 -1.70 14.69
C PRO A 30 5.13 -2.72 13.71
N THR A 31 3.89 -3.16 13.92
CA THR A 31 3.22 -4.07 12.98
C THR A 31 3.02 -3.40 11.62
N ILE A 32 2.53 -2.15 11.61
CA ILE A 32 2.38 -1.37 10.38
C ILE A 32 3.74 -1.17 9.69
N GLN A 33 4.76 -0.83 10.45
CA GLN A 33 6.12 -0.64 9.91
C GLN A 33 6.64 -1.89 9.22
N ARG A 34 6.47 -3.06 9.85
CA ARG A 34 6.88 -4.33 9.25
C ARG A 34 6.12 -4.63 7.97
N MET A 35 4.81 -4.36 7.95
CA MET A 35 3.99 -4.57 6.76
C MET A 35 4.45 -3.66 5.61
N GLU A 36 4.71 -2.39 5.90
CA GLU A 36 5.15 -1.42 4.89
C GLU A 36 6.58 -1.66 4.41
N ALA A 37 7.39 -2.35 5.19
CA ALA A 37 8.74 -2.72 4.82
C ALA A 37 8.82 -4.03 4.02
N SER A 38 7.70 -4.71 3.83
CA SER A 38 7.66 -5.95 3.05
C SER A 38 8.04 -5.69 1.59
N ASP A 39 8.69 -6.66 0.99
CA ASP A 39 8.98 -6.64 -0.45
C ASP A 39 7.84 -7.39 -1.15
N GLY A 40 7.01 -6.64 -1.87
CA GLY A 40 5.82 -7.19 -2.53
C GLY A 40 4.62 -7.24 -1.60
N LEU A 41 3.98 -8.40 -1.48
CA LEU A 41 2.79 -8.55 -0.64
C LEU A 41 3.10 -8.35 0.83
N ILE A 42 2.21 -7.68 1.55
CA ILE A 42 2.38 -7.49 2.99
C ILE A 42 2.27 -8.81 3.72
N ARG A 43 3.03 -8.92 4.81
CA ARG A 43 3.07 -10.11 5.64
C ARG A 43 2.53 -9.79 7.04
N GLY A 44 1.86 -10.77 7.61
CA GLY A 44 1.30 -10.67 8.95
C GLY A 44 0.39 -11.87 9.18
N ASN A 45 -0.09 -12.04 10.40
CA ASN A 45 -1.10 -13.06 10.64
C ASN A 45 -2.45 -12.62 10.03
N VAL A 46 -3.34 -13.58 9.82
CA VAL A 46 -4.63 -13.34 9.16
C VAL A 46 -5.45 -12.30 9.89
N ASP A 47 -5.46 -12.36 11.22
CA ASP A 47 -6.21 -11.40 12.04
C ASP A 47 -5.73 -9.97 11.81
N SER A 48 -4.42 -9.73 11.85
CA SER A 48 -3.84 -8.42 11.61
C SER A 48 -4.12 -7.91 10.21
N LEU A 49 -3.98 -8.78 9.20
CA LEU A 49 -4.26 -8.42 7.81
C LEU A 49 -5.73 -8.04 7.61
N MET A 50 -6.64 -8.79 8.19
CA MET A 50 -8.07 -8.50 8.10
C MET A 50 -8.45 -7.21 8.82
N LYS A 51 -7.87 -6.95 9.97
CA LYS A 51 -8.06 -5.69 10.71
C LYS A 51 -7.61 -4.49 9.88
N LEU A 52 -6.45 -4.61 9.25
CA LEU A 52 -5.91 -3.55 8.41
C LEU A 52 -6.83 -3.27 7.21
N ILE A 53 -7.21 -4.30 6.48
CA ILE A 53 -8.05 -4.17 5.28
C ILE A 53 -9.42 -3.59 5.65
N ALA A 54 -10.02 -4.05 6.74
CA ALA A 54 -11.29 -3.52 7.23
C ALA A 54 -11.18 -2.04 7.62
N ALA A 55 -10.08 -1.65 8.25
CA ALA A 55 -9.85 -0.25 8.63
C ALA A 55 -9.72 0.65 7.40
N LEU A 56 -8.97 0.23 6.38
CA LEU A 56 -8.82 0.98 5.15
C LEU A 56 -10.16 1.12 4.42
N ASP A 57 -10.96 0.07 4.38
CA ASP A 57 -12.30 0.10 3.79
C ASP A 57 -13.20 1.10 4.53
N ARG A 58 -13.24 1.06 5.86
CA ARG A 58 -14.02 2.01 6.67
C ARG A 58 -13.55 3.45 6.47
N ALA A 59 -12.25 3.64 6.25
CA ALA A 59 -11.69 4.97 6.02
C ALA A 59 -11.97 5.50 4.61
N GLY A 60 -12.53 4.69 3.73
CA GLY A 60 -12.93 5.10 2.39
C GLY A 60 -11.89 4.86 1.31
N VAL A 61 -10.93 3.96 1.53
CA VAL A 61 -9.95 3.59 0.51
C VAL A 61 -10.39 2.31 -0.20
N GLU A 62 -10.43 2.37 -1.51
CA GLU A 62 -10.64 1.20 -2.35
C GLU A 62 -9.28 0.57 -2.70
N LEU A 63 -9.10 -0.68 -2.32
CA LEU A 63 -7.91 -1.46 -2.69
C LEU A 63 -8.21 -2.21 -3.98
N ILE A 64 -7.47 -1.91 -5.03
CA ILE A 64 -7.74 -2.44 -6.37
C ILE A 64 -6.72 -3.52 -6.68
N ALA A 65 -7.21 -4.75 -6.87
CA ALA A 65 -6.37 -5.87 -7.28
C ALA A 65 -5.92 -5.72 -8.74
N GLU A 66 -4.80 -6.36 -9.09
CA GLU A 66 -4.32 -6.37 -10.46
C GLU A 66 -5.40 -6.94 -11.39
N GLY A 67 -5.67 -6.24 -12.48
CA GLY A 67 -6.69 -6.64 -13.43
C GLY A 67 -8.13 -6.28 -13.06
N ALA A 68 -8.37 -5.82 -11.84
CA ALA A 68 -9.71 -5.44 -11.39
C ALA A 68 -10.07 -4.03 -11.82
N ALA A 69 -11.34 -3.80 -12.11
CA ALA A 69 -11.86 -2.46 -12.35
C ALA A 69 -12.13 -1.76 -11.02
N SER A 70 -11.97 -0.44 -11.00
CA SER A 70 -12.40 0.36 -9.85
C SER A 70 -13.92 0.41 -9.78
N GLN A 71 -14.46 0.30 -8.58
CA GLN A 71 -15.89 0.34 -8.30
C GLN A 71 -16.34 1.70 -7.76
N SER A 72 -15.39 2.58 -7.45
CA SER A 72 -15.65 3.89 -6.84
C SER A 72 -15.41 5.00 -7.83
N ASP A 73 -15.88 6.20 -7.50
CA ASP A 73 -15.77 7.39 -8.34
C ASP A 73 -14.88 8.48 -7.74
N GLY A 74 -14.25 8.20 -6.60
CA GLY A 74 -13.32 9.12 -5.97
C GLY A 74 -11.97 9.19 -6.66
N ARG A 75 -11.09 10.05 -6.16
CA ARG A 75 -9.75 10.20 -6.69
C ARG A 75 -8.83 9.08 -6.21
N GLY A 76 -7.99 8.62 -7.09
CA GLY A 76 -7.00 7.62 -6.75
C GLY A 76 -5.91 7.50 -7.81
N VAL A 77 -4.96 6.65 -7.54
CA VAL A 77 -3.90 6.30 -8.50
C VAL A 77 -3.75 4.79 -8.52
N ARG A 78 -3.38 4.26 -9.68
CA ARG A 78 -3.06 2.84 -9.79
C ARG A 78 -1.95 2.65 -10.80
N LEU A 79 -1.15 1.62 -10.60
CA LEU A 79 -0.15 1.24 -11.60
C LEU A 79 -0.87 0.65 -12.80
N LYS A 80 -0.46 1.06 -13.99
CA LYS A 80 -0.92 0.40 -15.22
C LYS A 80 -0.32 -1.00 -15.25
N ALA A 81 -1.10 -1.98 -15.68
CA ALA A 81 -0.60 -3.34 -15.81
C ALA A 81 0.48 -3.40 -16.89
N GLY A 82 1.49 -4.26 -16.69
CA GLY A 82 2.53 -4.54 -17.67
C GLY A 82 3.93 -4.16 -17.21
N ASP A 83 4.91 -4.55 -18.00
CA ASP A 83 6.32 -4.43 -17.62
C ASP A 83 6.89 -3.02 -17.77
N ALA A 84 6.24 -2.17 -18.59
CA ALA A 84 6.73 -0.82 -18.85
C ALA A 84 6.82 0.03 -17.59
N ALA A 85 5.80 -0.01 -16.73
CA ALA A 85 5.80 0.74 -15.48
C ALA A 85 6.89 0.24 -14.54
N ARG A 86 7.09 -1.07 -14.49
CA ARG A 86 8.13 -1.69 -13.65
C ARG A 86 9.52 -1.32 -14.15
N ALA A 87 9.72 -1.34 -15.47
CA ALA A 87 10.99 -0.99 -16.07
C ALA A 87 11.39 0.45 -15.76
N LEU A 88 10.45 1.39 -15.90
CA LEU A 88 10.70 2.80 -15.59
C LEU A 88 10.99 3.02 -14.11
N ALA A 89 10.27 2.35 -13.22
CA ALA A 89 10.51 2.43 -11.79
C ALA A 89 11.89 1.88 -11.43
N ALA A 90 12.30 0.77 -12.06
CA ALA A 90 13.61 0.17 -11.86
C ALA A 90 14.73 1.10 -12.35
N GLU A 91 14.56 1.75 -13.51
CA GLU A 91 15.52 2.73 -14.02
C GLU A 91 15.68 3.91 -13.07
N ALA A 92 14.59 4.44 -12.55
CA ALA A 92 14.61 5.54 -11.60
C ALA A 92 15.35 5.16 -10.30
N GLY A 93 15.09 3.95 -9.80
CA GLY A 93 15.80 3.42 -8.63
C GLY A 93 17.28 3.23 -8.89
N ALA A 94 17.65 2.64 -10.02
CA ALA A 94 19.03 2.44 -10.42
C ALA A 94 19.77 3.78 -10.61
N ALA A 95 19.12 4.76 -11.22
CA ALA A 95 19.70 6.10 -11.39
C ALA A 95 19.98 6.78 -10.06
N GLN A 96 19.10 6.63 -9.09
CA GLN A 96 19.31 7.17 -7.73
C GLN A 96 20.45 6.47 -7.02
N GLU A 97 20.54 5.15 -7.14
CA GLU A 97 21.61 4.35 -6.52
C GLU A 97 22.97 4.66 -7.13
N GLY A 98 23.00 5.01 -8.41
CA GLY A 98 24.25 5.33 -9.12
C GLY A 98 24.80 6.72 -8.84
N ARG A 99 24.18 7.53 -8.01
CA ARG A 99 24.66 8.87 -7.66
C ARG A 99 25.70 8.79 -6.56
N PRO A 100 26.81 9.52 -6.73
CA PRO A 100 27.81 9.60 -5.68
C PRO A 100 27.30 10.34 -4.45
#